data_0ddb47e5b36e8adf710ab839177fb318
#
_entry.id   0ddb47e5b36e8adf710ab839177fb318
#
_cell.length_a   1.000
_cell.length_b   1.000
_cell.length_c   1.000
_cell.angle_alpha   90.00
_cell.angle_beta   90.00
_cell.angle_gamma   90.00
#
_symmetry.space_group_name_H-M   'P 1'
#
loop_
_entity.id
_entity.type
_entity.pdbx_description
1 polymer ?
#
loop_
_entity_poly.entity_id
_entity_poly.type
_entity_poly.pdbx_seq_one_letter_code
_entity_poly.pdbx_strand_id
1 'polypeptide(L)'
;QTGIYGTNLGMSITNFGPEVQYTGEDLSVQVPDTVDVDGSLQRITDKFPLPLTFRLGIENQVIGPESSFLKNDKHSLIFSFDGIKPNDYVVYGSTGVEYAWQKMYFIRAGTHLNHDTAGLSFGLGGNIRLGKMLLSIDYAFVDYDILNHTNQVAIGLKF
;
A
#
# COMPACT_ATOMS: atom_id res chain seq x y z
N GLN A 1 15.64 11.26 4.56
CA GLN A 1 15.48 12.74 4.48
C GLN A 1 16.44 13.26 3.43
N THR A 2 15.96 14.09 2.52
CA THR A 2 16.76 14.63 1.40
C THR A 2 17.64 15.81 1.81
N GLY A 3 17.52 16.33 3.05
CA GLY A 3 18.12 17.60 3.46
C GLY A 3 17.43 18.84 2.84
N ILE A 4 16.43 18.63 1.98
CA ILE A 4 15.61 19.68 1.40
C ILE A 4 14.36 19.83 2.28
N TYR A 5 14.30 20.89 3.01
CA TYR A 5 13.23 21.39 3.87
C TYR A 5 11.91 20.59 3.85
N GLY A 6 11.73 19.71 4.86
CA GLY A 6 10.49 18.94 5.04
C GLY A 6 10.13 17.97 3.91
N THR A 7 11.09 17.66 3.02
CA THR A 7 10.89 16.75 1.89
C THR A 7 11.50 15.39 2.19
N ASN A 8 10.73 14.33 2.07
CA ASN A 8 11.16 12.95 2.16
C ASN A 8 10.98 12.25 0.81
N LEU A 9 11.96 11.42 0.45
CA LEU A 9 11.87 10.51 -0.68
C LEU A 9 11.85 9.08 -0.16
N GLY A 10 10.96 8.29 -0.72
CA GLY A 10 10.84 6.87 -0.42
C GLY A 10 10.88 6.04 -1.70
N MET A 11 11.51 4.88 -1.62
CA MET A 11 11.51 3.89 -2.69
C MET A 11 11.29 2.51 -2.09
N SER A 12 10.49 1.70 -2.73
CA SER A 12 10.32 0.30 -2.36
C SER A 12 10.21 -0.59 -3.58
N ILE A 13 10.73 -1.81 -3.44
CA ILE A 13 10.57 -2.89 -4.40
C ILE A 13 10.00 -4.07 -3.61
N THR A 14 8.87 -4.60 -4.06
CA THR A 14 8.22 -5.75 -3.43
C THR A 14 8.10 -6.90 -4.40
N ASN A 15 8.04 -8.13 -3.87
CA ASN A 15 7.95 -9.37 -4.65
C ASN A 15 9.12 -9.56 -5.64
N PHE A 16 10.31 -9.10 -5.27
CA PHE A 16 11.53 -9.34 -6.04
C PHE A 16 12.03 -10.77 -5.76
N GLY A 17 12.05 -11.60 -6.81
CA GLY A 17 12.48 -12.99 -6.69
C GLY A 17 12.51 -13.70 -8.05
N PRO A 18 13.02 -14.93 -8.09
CA PRO A 18 12.97 -15.77 -9.30
C PRO A 18 11.53 -16.15 -9.64
N GLU A 19 11.34 -16.61 -10.87
CA GLU A 19 10.07 -17.22 -11.26
C GLU A 19 9.74 -18.42 -10.37
N VAL A 20 8.47 -18.55 -10.03
CA VAL A 20 7.95 -19.65 -9.21
C VAL A 20 7.16 -20.65 -10.05
N GLN A 21 7.10 -21.89 -9.58
CA GLN A 21 6.39 -22.98 -10.22
C GLN A 21 5.69 -23.81 -9.16
N TYR A 22 4.47 -24.19 -9.42
CA TYR A 22 3.78 -25.15 -8.54
C TYR A 22 4.34 -26.56 -8.77
N THR A 23 4.69 -27.24 -7.68
CA THR A 23 5.13 -28.63 -7.67
C THR A 23 4.43 -29.34 -6.50
N GLY A 24 4.06 -30.61 -6.67
CA GLY A 24 3.43 -31.38 -5.60
C GLY A 24 2.79 -32.66 -6.11
N GLU A 25 2.49 -33.57 -5.19
CA GLU A 25 1.85 -34.86 -5.48
C GLU A 25 0.42 -34.69 -6.02
N ASP A 26 -0.27 -33.63 -5.61
CA ASP A 26 -1.64 -33.30 -6.07
C ASP A 26 -1.69 -32.92 -7.57
N LEU A 27 -0.54 -32.67 -8.19
CA LEU A 27 -0.43 -32.45 -9.64
C LEU A 27 -0.27 -33.77 -10.41
N SER A 28 -0.18 -34.92 -9.73
CA SER A 28 -0.11 -36.21 -10.36
C SER A 28 -1.49 -36.63 -10.86
N VAL A 29 -1.56 -37.10 -12.11
CA VAL A 29 -2.76 -37.67 -12.71
C VAL A 29 -2.50 -39.16 -12.90
N GLN A 30 -3.35 -40.00 -12.33
CA GLN A 30 -3.31 -41.43 -12.62
C GLN A 30 -3.75 -41.65 -14.07
N VAL A 31 -2.92 -42.35 -14.83
CA VAL A 31 -3.28 -42.77 -16.19
C VAL A 31 -4.27 -43.93 -16.06
N PRO A 32 -5.43 -43.91 -16.77
CA PRO A 32 -6.35 -45.05 -16.78
C PRO A 32 -5.66 -46.31 -17.30
N ASP A 33 -5.96 -47.49 -16.74
CA ASP A 33 -5.39 -48.81 -17.08
C ASP A 33 -5.54 -49.22 -18.55
N THR A 34 -6.21 -48.42 -19.37
CA THR A 34 -6.38 -48.66 -20.82
C THR A 34 -5.18 -48.21 -21.66
N VAL A 35 -4.19 -47.55 -21.05
CA VAL A 35 -2.96 -47.13 -21.72
C VAL A 35 -1.83 -47.97 -21.10
N ASP A 36 -1.17 -48.78 -21.92
CA ASP A 36 -0.07 -49.68 -21.54
C ASP A 36 1.20 -48.89 -21.14
N VAL A 37 1.07 -47.98 -20.17
CA VAL A 37 2.15 -47.17 -19.60
C VAL A 37 2.03 -47.23 -18.08
N ASP A 38 2.88 -48.02 -17.49
CA ASP A 38 3.03 -48.14 -16.05
C ASP A 38 3.67 -46.88 -15.49
N GLY A 39 2.86 -45.90 -15.07
CA GLY A 39 3.38 -44.66 -14.53
C GLY A 39 2.32 -43.59 -14.21
N SER A 40 2.61 -42.75 -13.25
CA SER A 40 1.87 -41.55 -12.95
C SER A 40 2.41 -40.39 -13.83
N LEU A 41 1.52 -39.73 -14.55
CA LEU A 41 1.86 -38.49 -15.25
C LEU A 41 1.78 -37.34 -14.26
N GLN A 42 2.85 -36.58 -14.13
CA GLN A 42 2.87 -35.37 -13.34
C GLN A 42 2.56 -34.17 -14.25
N ARG A 43 1.53 -33.38 -13.93
CA ARG A 43 1.30 -32.12 -14.57
C ARG A 43 2.40 -31.14 -14.15
N ILE A 44 3.08 -30.57 -15.12
CA ILE A 44 4.06 -29.51 -14.89
C ILE A 44 3.32 -28.20 -15.15
N THR A 45 3.29 -27.31 -14.18
CA THR A 45 2.79 -25.95 -14.38
C THR A 45 3.88 -25.10 -15.02
N ASP A 46 3.50 -24.14 -15.82
CA ASP A 46 4.45 -23.15 -16.32
C ASP A 46 5.01 -22.32 -15.16
N LYS A 47 6.25 -21.89 -15.33
CA LYS A 47 6.85 -20.91 -14.44
C LYS A 47 6.20 -19.56 -14.66
N PHE A 48 5.95 -18.83 -13.59
CA PHE A 48 5.40 -17.49 -13.64
C PHE A 48 6.21 -16.54 -12.77
N PRO A 49 6.39 -15.29 -13.20
CA PRO A 49 7.07 -14.28 -12.41
C PRO A 49 6.23 -13.86 -11.21
N LEU A 50 6.88 -13.51 -10.11
CA LEU A 50 6.22 -12.86 -9.00
C LEU A 50 5.68 -11.49 -9.44
N PRO A 51 4.56 -11.01 -8.88
CA PRO A 51 3.99 -9.70 -9.22
C PRO A 51 4.86 -8.57 -8.65
N LEU A 52 6.03 -8.38 -9.26
CA LEU A 52 7.00 -7.35 -8.88
C LEU A 52 6.35 -5.98 -8.92
N THR A 53 6.51 -5.21 -7.86
CA THR A 53 6.01 -3.84 -7.80
C THR A 53 7.12 -2.89 -7.37
N PHE A 54 7.39 -1.90 -8.18
CA PHE A 54 8.27 -0.78 -7.88
C PHE A 54 7.45 0.43 -7.46
N ARG A 55 7.86 1.10 -6.37
CA ARG A 55 7.25 2.35 -5.90
C ARG A 55 8.31 3.40 -5.67
N LEU A 56 8.00 4.62 -6.09
CA LEU A 56 8.77 5.80 -5.80
C LEU A 56 7.82 6.87 -5.26
N GLY A 57 8.09 7.37 -4.06
CA GLY A 57 7.25 8.36 -3.39
C GLY A 57 8.02 9.59 -2.97
N ILE A 58 7.34 10.71 -2.98
CA ILE A 58 7.80 11.97 -2.43
C ILE A 58 6.70 12.51 -1.50
N GLU A 59 7.10 12.97 -0.34
CA GLU A 59 6.23 13.75 0.53
C GLU A 59 6.90 15.07 0.92
N ASN A 60 6.09 16.09 1.13
CA ASN A 60 6.56 17.39 1.59
C ASN A 60 5.64 17.93 2.69
N GLN A 61 6.26 18.33 3.81
CA GLN A 61 5.58 19.03 4.88
C GLN A 61 5.54 20.53 4.58
N VAL A 62 4.41 21.02 4.12
CA VAL A 62 4.19 22.43 3.78
C VAL A 62 3.97 23.28 5.03
N ILE A 63 3.25 22.75 6.02
CA ILE A 63 3.07 23.36 7.34
C ILE A 63 3.54 22.35 8.37
N GLY A 64 4.32 22.79 9.36
CA GLY A 64 4.77 21.93 10.45
C GLY A 64 6.15 22.28 10.96
N PRO A 65 6.67 21.52 11.94
CA PRO A 65 7.95 21.85 12.57
C PRO A 65 9.15 21.74 11.63
N GLU A 66 9.08 20.86 10.62
CA GLU A 66 10.15 20.62 9.64
C GLU A 66 9.93 21.38 8.32
N SER A 67 8.81 22.14 8.20
CA SER A 67 8.48 22.89 7.00
C SER A 67 9.42 24.06 6.76
N SER A 68 9.70 24.32 5.48
CA SER A 68 10.37 25.55 5.03
C SER A 68 9.41 26.69 4.77
N PHE A 69 8.13 26.39 4.52
CA PHE A 69 7.15 27.40 4.16
C PHE A 69 6.52 28.05 5.39
N LEU A 70 5.96 27.22 6.28
CA LEU A 70 5.30 27.72 7.48
C LEU A 70 5.60 26.80 8.68
N LYS A 71 6.50 27.25 9.55
CA LYS A 71 6.82 26.54 10.80
C LYS A 71 5.67 26.67 11.78
N ASN A 72 5.15 25.52 12.22
CA ASN A 72 4.08 25.46 13.20
C ASN A 72 4.16 24.15 13.99
N ASP A 73 4.17 24.23 15.33
CA ASP A 73 4.29 23.06 16.18
C ASP A 73 2.95 22.37 16.45
N LYS A 74 1.83 23.09 16.25
CA LYS A 74 0.48 22.59 16.51
C LYS A 74 -0.22 22.05 15.26
N HIS A 75 0.11 22.62 14.09
CA HIS A 75 -0.51 22.27 12.80
C HIS A 75 0.53 21.64 11.89
N SER A 76 0.14 20.58 11.21
CA SER A 76 0.94 19.95 10.17
C SER A 76 0.09 19.74 8.93
N LEU A 77 0.62 20.07 7.77
CA LEU A 77 0.03 19.80 6.48
C LEU A 77 1.09 19.14 5.60
N ILE A 78 0.80 17.92 5.17
CA ILE A 78 1.69 17.10 4.38
C ILE A 78 1.00 16.78 3.06
N PHE A 79 1.72 16.93 1.95
CA PHE A 79 1.35 16.42 0.64
C PHE A 79 2.24 15.25 0.27
N SER A 80 1.65 14.21 -0.29
CA SER A 80 2.36 13.05 -0.80
C SER A 80 1.99 12.77 -2.25
N PHE A 81 2.95 12.25 -2.98
CA PHE A 81 2.78 11.76 -4.33
C PHE A 81 3.61 10.51 -4.53
N ASP A 82 3.00 9.45 -5.05
CA ASP A 82 3.64 8.18 -5.33
C ASP A 82 3.42 7.78 -6.78
N GLY A 83 4.48 7.27 -7.41
CA GLY A 83 4.43 6.56 -8.67
C GLY A 83 4.59 5.07 -8.42
N ILE A 84 3.74 4.26 -9.01
CA ILE A 84 3.69 2.82 -8.79
C ILE A 84 3.74 2.10 -10.13
N LYS A 85 4.67 1.16 -10.27
CA LYS A 85 4.83 0.32 -11.46
C LYS A 85 4.84 -1.16 -11.06
N PRO A 86 3.70 -1.85 -11.16
CA PRO A 86 3.66 -3.31 -11.19
C PRO A 86 4.21 -3.83 -12.53
N ASN A 87 4.76 -5.04 -12.56
CA ASN A 87 5.23 -5.64 -13.82
C ASN A 87 4.09 -6.07 -14.75
N ASP A 88 2.93 -6.38 -14.19
CA ASP A 88 1.74 -6.92 -14.86
C ASP A 88 0.62 -5.90 -15.05
N TYR A 89 0.86 -4.62 -14.71
CA TYR A 89 -0.12 -3.55 -14.83
C TYR A 89 0.51 -2.25 -15.34
N VAL A 90 -0.32 -1.29 -15.75
CA VAL A 90 0.12 0.04 -16.18
C VAL A 90 0.73 0.83 -15.02
N VAL A 91 1.54 1.83 -15.35
CA VAL A 91 2.02 2.80 -14.36
C VAL A 91 0.84 3.63 -13.90
N TYR A 92 0.66 3.73 -12.59
CA TYR A 92 -0.31 4.63 -11.99
C TYR A 92 0.34 5.45 -10.87
N GLY A 93 -0.30 6.54 -10.52
CA GLY A 93 0.13 7.39 -9.42
C GLY A 93 -0.90 7.38 -8.29
N SER A 94 -0.47 7.81 -7.12
CA SER A 94 -1.38 8.21 -6.06
C SER A 94 -0.95 9.55 -5.48
N THR A 95 -1.90 10.33 -5.02
CA THR A 95 -1.63 11.59 -4.34
C THR A 95 -2.50 11.68 -3.11
N GLY A 96 -1.95 12.28 -2.06
CA GLY A 96 -2.63 12.42 -0.80
C GLY A 96 -2.27 13.70 -0.07
N VAL A 97 -3.16 14.09 0.81
CA VAL A 97 -2.97 15.19 1.74
C VAL A 97 -3.35 14.75 3.14
N GLU A 98 -2.52 15.07 4.11
CA GLU A 98 -2.80 14.89 5.52
C GLU A 98 -2.72 16.22 6.25
N TYR A 99 -3.76 16.54 6.99
CA TYR A 99 -3.73 17.62 7.97
C TYR A 99 -3.77 17.02 9.37
N ALA A 100 -2.84 17.44 10.22
CA ALA A 100 -2.80 17.03 11.63
C ALA A 100 -2.85 18.24 12.56
N TRP A 101 -3.70 18.16 13.60
CA TRP A 101 -3.76 19.12 14.67
C TRP A 101 -3.22 18.52 15.97
N GLN A 102 -2.21 19.19 16.52
CA GLN A 102 -1.50 18.80 17.76
C GLN A 102 -0.96 17.37 17.75
N LYS A 103 -0.77 16.75 16.57
CA LYS A 103 -0.43 15.33 16.39
C LYS A 103 -1.42 14.37 17.08
N MET A 104 -2.62 14.87 17.37
CA MET A 104 -3.70 14.12 18.03
C MET A 104 -4.84 13.81 17.06
N TYR A 105 -5.18 14.73 16.17
CA TYR A 105 -6.30 14.58 15.24
C TYR A 105 -5.77 14.67 13.82
N PHE A 106 -6.24 13.76 12.96
CA PHE A 106 -5.78 13.64 11.58
C PHE A 106 -6.97 13.62 10.63
N ILE A 107 -6.88 14.37 9.56
CA ILE A 107 -7.80 14.31 8.43
C ILE A 107 -6.96 14.03 7.20
N ARG A 108 -7.37 13.03 6.41
CA ARG A 108 -6.64 12.57 5.24
C ARG A 108 -7.58 12.52 4.04
N ALA A 109 -7.06 12.85 2.88
CA ALA A 109 -7.73 12.63 1.62
C ALA A 109 -6.70 12.20 0.58
N GLY A 110 -7.13 11.37 -0.35
CA GLY A 110 -6.25 10.88 -1.41
C GLY A 110 -7.02 10.35 -2.60
N THR A 111 -6.30 10.16 -3.70
CA THR A 111 -6.83 9.55 -4.90
C THR A 111 -5.74 8.83 -5.68
N HIS A 112 -6.14 7.86 -6.49
CA HIS A 112 -5.27 7.23 -7.47
C HIS A 112 -5.48 7.89 -8.85
N LEU A 113 -4.38 8.05 -9.55
CA LEU A 113 -4.33 8.62 -10.90
C LEU A 113 -4.00 7.51 -11.87
N ASN A 114 -4.74 7.41 -12.96
CA ASN A 114 -4.56 6.37 -13.99
C ASN A 114 -4.72 4.95 -13.43
N HIS A 115 -5.72 4.77 -12.56
CA HIS A 115 -6.11 3.47 -12.01
C HIS A 115 -7.59 3.22 -12.32
N ASP A 116 -7.92 2.00 -12.79
CA ASP A 116 -9.24 1.72 -13.37
C ASP A 116 -10.39 1.69 -12.35
N THR A 117 -10.09 1.43 -11.07
CA THR A 117 -11.13 1.18 -10.07
C THR A 117 -10.97 1.97 -8.77
N ALA A 118 -9.77 2.48 -8.47
CA ALA A 118 -9.56 3.20 -7.22
C ALA A 118 -9.81 4.71 -7.40
N GLY A 119 -10.87 5.20 -6.78
CA GLY A 119 -11.29 6.58 -6.79
C GLY A 119 -10.77 7.39 -5.60
N LEU A 120 -11.67 8.17 -4.99
CA LEU A 120 -11.37 9.01 -3.85
C LEU A 120 -11.29 8.21 -2.55
N SER A 121 -10.39 8.60 -1.68
CA SER A 121 -10.29 8.07 -0.32
C SER A 121 -10.27 9.20 0.71
N PHE A 122 -10.88 8.94 1.87
CA PHE A 122 -10.92 9.85 3.00
C PHE A 122 -10.57 9.09 4.27
N GLY A 123 -9.87 9.76 5.19
CA GLY A 123 -9.48 9.18 6.46
C GLY A 123 -9.61 10.17 7.61
N LEU A 124 -9.99 9.64 8.76
CA LEU A 124 -9.98 10.34 10.03
C LEU A 124 -9.16 9.54 11.03
N GLY A 125 -8.34 10.21 11.82
CA GLY A 125 -7.53 9.56 12.83
C GLY A 125 -7.51 10.32 14.14
N GLY A 126 -7.36 9.60 15.24
CA GLY A 126 -7.21 10.18 16.58
C GLY A 126 -6.17 9.43 17.40
N ASN A 127 -5.29 10.18 18.08
CA ASN A 127 -4.33 9.67 19.04
C ASN A 127 -4.71 10.13 20.46
N ILE A 128 -4.89 9.18 21.36
CA ILE A 128 -5.20 9.44 22.76
C ILE A 128 -4.03 8.94 23.63
N ARG A 129 -3.45 9.83 24.42
CA ARG A 129 -2.37 9.45 25.33
C ARG A 129 -2.96 9.05 26.69
N LEU A 130 -2.74 7.82 27.10
CA LEU A 130 -3.17 7.24 28.37
C LEU A 130 -1.93 6.91 29.22
N GLY A 131 -1.40 7.91 29.94
CA GLY A 131 -0.16 7.77 30.67
C GLY A 131 1.06 7.51 29.74
N LYS A 132 1.66 6.32 29.84
CA LYS A 132 2.77 5.90 28.96
C LYS A 132 2.30 5.25 27.66
N MET A 133 1.01 4.94 27.54
CA MET A 133 0.42 4.29 26.36
C MET A 133 -0.12 5.35 25.41
N LEU A 134 -0.01 5.07 24.12
CA LEU A 134 -0.66 5.83 23.05
C LEU A 134 -1.66 4.90 22.35
N LEU A 135 -2.93 5.27 22.43
CA LEU A 135 -4.00 4.64 21.67
C LEU A 135 -4.22 5.43 20.37
N SER A 136 -4.13 4.78 19.24
CA SER A 136 -4.54 5.34 17.95
C SER A 136 -5.80 4.67 17.46
N ILE A 137 -6.72 5.45 16.91
CA ILE A 137 -7.93 4.98 16.24
C ILE A 137 -7.99 5.69 14.90
N ASP A 138 -8.03 4.91 13.82
CA ASP A 138 -8.10 5.42 12.46
C ASP A 138 -9.31 4.82 11.75
N TYR A 139 -9.99 5.64 10.98
CA TYR A 139 -11.06 5.26 10.07
C TYR A 139 -10.69 5.69 8.65
N ALA A 140 -10.94 4.82 7.70
CA ALA A 140 -10.76 5.11 6.28
C ALA A 140 -11.98 4.67 5.47
N PHE A 141 -12.37 5.52 4.53
CA PHE A 141 -13.34 5.27 3.49
C PHE A 141 -12.62 5.30 2.14
N VAL A 142 -12.84 4.30 1.31
CA VAL A 142 -12.27 4.22 -0.05
C VAL A 142 -13.41 3.90 -1.01
N ASP A 143 -13.56 4.73 -2.03
CA ASP A 143 -14.47 4.51 -3.14
C ASP A 143 -13.73 3.74 -4.26
N TYR A 144 -14.32 2.63 -4.70
CA TYR A 144 -13.80 1.78 -5.78
C TYR A 144 -14.69 1.82 -7.04
N ASP A 145 -15.44 2.90 -7.23
CA ASP A 145 -16.35 3.10 -8.36
C ASP A 145 -17.30 1.90 -8.55
N ILE A 146 -17.09 1.11 -9.60
CA ILE A 146 -17.95 -0.06 -9.93
C ILE A 146 -17.94 -1.17 -8.86
N LEU A 147 -16.94 -1.24 -8.01
CA LEU A 147 -16.80 -2.23 -6.92
C LEU A 147 -17.39 -1.74 -5.59
N ASN A 148 -18.12 -0.62 -5.58
CA ASN A 148 -18.60 0.04 -4.39
C ASN A 148 -17.47 0.60 -3.50
N HIS A 149 -17.77 0.80 -2.22
CA HIS A 149 -16.86 1.41 -1.27
C HIS A 149 -16.45 0.43 -0.18
N THR A 150 -15.31 0.70 0.43
CA THR A 150 -14.80 -0.05 1.60
C THR A 150 -14.63 0.89 2.77
N ASN A 151 -15.03 0.42 3.95
CA ASN A 151 -14.82 1.08 5.23
C ASN A 151 -13.82 0.27 6.05
N GLN A 152 -12.81 0.92 6.58
CA GLN A 152 -11.78 0.29 7.40
C GLN A 152 -11.65 1.01 8.73
N VAL A 153 -11.52 0.26 9.80
CA VAL A 153 -11.21 0.78 11.13
C VAL A 153 -9.94 0.10 11.63
N ALA A 154 -8.99 0.88 12.10
CA ALA A 154 -7.76 0.38 12.70
C ALA A 154 -7.62 0.91 14.12
N ILE A 155 -7.16 0.05 15.03
CA ILE A 155 -6.85 0.41 16.41
C ILE A 155 -5.41 -0.01 16.69
N GLY A 156 -4.60 0.94 17.15
CA GLY A 156 -3.20 0.72 17.48
C GLY A 156 -2.91 1.05 18.94
N LEU A 157 -2.04 0.27 19.57
CA LEU A 157 -1.53 0.51 20.92
C LEU A 157 -0.01 0.55 20.87
N LYS A 158 0.57 1.61 21.44
CA LYS A 158 2.02 1.76 21.61
C LYS A 158 2.33 1.99 23.10
N PHE A 159 3.27 1.18 23.64
CA PHE A 159 3.72 1.22 25.04
C PHE A 159 5.02 1.99 25.20
#